data_05f24905edcb7b5697b0204fa9ece1f1
#
_entry.id   05f24905edcb7b5697b0204fa9ece1f1
#
_cell.length_a   1.000
_cell.length_b   1.000
_cell.length_c   1.000
_cell.angle_alpha   90.00
_cell.angle_beta   90.00
_cell.angle_gamma   90.00
#
_symmetry.space_group_name_H-M   'P 1'
#
loop_
_entity.id
_entity.type
_entity.pdbx_description
1 polymer ?
#
loop_
_entity_poly.entity_id
_entity_poly.type
_entity_poly.pdbx_seq_one_letter_code
_entity_poly.pdbx_strand_id
1 'polypeptide(L)'
;MSNSNNALVGRRALGGLALALAASTSLSGKAFAQGVAITGAGASFPNPVYQKWGEGAKAAGIQLNYQSVGSGAGINQIRNRTVDFGASDAPLSEQQLQEGKLMQFPTVMGSVVVIVNIPGVETNQLKLTGELVADIYMGKVTKWNDPKLVEMNRGVNLPNLAIAPVYRADGSGTTFVWTSYLSAVSPEFKEKVGANTSVKWPAGAGARGNEGVAGTVKNVRGGIGYVEFAYAKTNNLVVTQLRNKAGQFVKPSTEAFMAAAASADWSVQTMAPSMIDQPGEKTWPIVSATFILLPTNPTDATRSLNVTKFFDWAFANGNKMAEELDYIPLPENVQNAIRAAWKRELKGPDGQPVVR
;
A
#
# COMPACT_ATOMS: atom_id res chain seq x y z
N MET A 1 -48.05 64.64 -30.08
CA MET A 1 -47.52 64.99 -31.40
C MET A 1 -47.07 63.70 -31.99
N SER A 2 -47.92 63.00 -32.76
CA SER A 2 -47.98 63.07 -34.24
C SER A 2 -46.75 62.35 -34.85
N ASN A 3 -46.76 61.34 -35.66
CA ASN A 3 -47.71 60.68 -36.57
C ASN A 3 -46.95 59.48 -37.11
N SER A 4 -47.54 58.30 -37.26
CA SER A 4 -48.23 57.75 -38.46
C SER A 4 -47.38 57.75 -39.73
N ASN A 5 -47.22 56.70 -40.49
CA ASN A 5 -48.12 55.94 -41.32
C ASN A 5 -47.35 54.81 -42.03
N ASN A 6 -47.84 53.55 -42.12
CA ASN A 6 -48.56 53.01 -43.30
C ASN A 6 -47.73 52.99 -44.60
N ALA A 7 -47.65 52.02 -45.41
CA ALA A 7 -48.55 50.98 -45.89
C ALA A 7 -47.84 50.05 -46.89
N LEU A 8 -48.21 48.86 -46.97
CA LEU A 8 -48.95 48.13 -48.04
C LEU A 8 -48.15 47.48 -49.19
N VAL A 9 -48.26 46.21 -49.22
CA VAL A 9 -48.74 45.29 -50.30
C VAL A 9 -47.86 45.03 -51.51
N GLY A 10 -47.70 43.77 -51.77
CA GLY A 10 -47.26 43.25 -53.08
C GLY A 10 -47.04 41.74 -53.12
N ARG A 11 -48.01 41.08 -53.53
CA ARG A 11 -48.36 39.72 -53.83
C ARG A 11 -47.47 39.01 -54.88
N ARG A 12 -47.34 37.64 -54.70
CA ARG A 12 -47.22 36.59 -55.72
C ARG A 12 -45.85 36.38 -56.36
N ALA A 13 -45.24 35.17 -56.34
CA ALA A 13 -45.64 33.95 -57.06
C ALA A 13 -44.71 32.80 -56.74
N LEU A 14 -45.27 31.65 -56.54
CA LEU A 14 -45.05 30.33 -57.12
C LEU A 14 -43.63 29.90 -57.51
N GLY A 15 -43.27 28.74 -56.98
CA GLY A 15 -42.65 27.66 -57.76
C GLY A 15 -41.24 27.26 -57.30
N GLY A 16 -41.10 26.04 -56.86
CA GLY A 16 -39.79 25.41 -56.76
C GLY A 16 -39.71 24.33 -55.67
N LEU A 17 -40.34 23.17 -55.94
CA LEU A 17 -40.14 21.93 -55.21
C LEU A 17 -38.70 21.45 -55.47
N ALA A 18 -37.78 21.60 -54.52
CA ALA A 18 -36.49 20.94 -54.56
C ALA A 18 -36.41 19.97 -53.38
N LEU A 19 -36.54 18.67 -53.67
CA LEU A 19 -36.21 17.58 -52.75
C LEU A 19 -34.72 17.68 -52.44
N ALA A 20 -34.38 18.13 -51.24
CA ALA A 20 -33.06 17.93 -50.68
C ALA A 20 -33.08 16.60 -49.89
N LEU A 21 -32.54 15.54 -50.49
CA LEU A 21 -32.13 14.32 -49.76
C LEU A 21 -31.08 14.72 -48.73
N ALA A 22 -31.49 14.86 -47.49
CA ALA A 22 -30.55 14.92 -46.38
C ALA A 22 -29.96 13.51 -46.17
N ALA A 23 -28.78 13.31 -46.73
CA ALA A 23 -27.93 12.18 -46.36
C ALA A 23 -27.52 12.36 -44.87
N SER A 24 -28.28 11.77 -43.95
CA SER A 24 -27.89 11.59 -42.56
C SER A 24 -26.71 10.61 -42.53
N THR A 25 -25.50 11.16 -42.64
CA THR A 25 -24.30 10.46 -42.21
C THR A 25 -24.38 10.23 -40.70
N SER A 26 -24.84 9.06 -40.32
CA SER A 26 -24.69 8.51 -38.98
C SER A 26 -23.19 8.48 -38.70
N LEU A 27 -22.68 9.54 -38.06
CA LEU A 27 -21.44 9.47 -37.30
C LEU A 27 -21.69 8.44 -36.19
N SER A 28 -21.39 7.17 -36.48
CA SER A 28 -21.18 6.18 -35.42
C SER A 28 -20.00 6.67 -34.61
N GLY A 29 -20.26 7.57 -33.69
CA GLY A 29 -19.33 7.91 -32.63
C GLY A 29 -19.02 6.58 -31.95
N LYS A 30 -17.78 6.10 -32.06
CA LYS A 30 -17.29 5.07 -31.17
C LYS A 30 -17.58 5.59 -29.77
N ALA A 31 -18.64 5.08 -29.14
CA ALA A 31 -18.84 5.21 -27.72
C ALA A 31 -17.57 4.62 -27.12
N PHE A 32 -16.65 5.48 -26.67
CA PHE A 32 -15.60 5.05 -25.79
C PHE A 32 -16.32 4.38 -24.62
N ALA A 33 -16.20 3.07 -24.52
CA ALA A 33 -16.70 2.34 -23.37
C ALA A 33 -16.14 3.07 -22.16
N GLN A 34 -17.05 3.66 -21.38
CA GLN A 34 -16.66 4.41 -20.18
C GLN A 34 -15.87 3.45 -19.33
N GLY A 35 -14.57 3.72 -19.13
CA GLY A 35 -13.67 2.82 -18.44
C GLY A 35 -14.23 2.50 -17.05
N VAL A 36 -13.96 1.28 -16.60
CA VAL A 36 -14.38 0.82 -15.26
C VAL A 36 -13.61 1.62 -14.21
N ALA A 37 -14.30 2.53 -13.51
CA ALA A 37 -13.71 3.28 -12.41
C ALA A 37 -13.90 2.51 -11.10
N ILE A 38 -12.81 2.33 -10.34
CA ILE A 38 -12.83 1.75 -9.00
C ILE A 38 -12.14 2.67 -8.01
N THR A 39 -12.69 2.76 -6.80
CA THR A 39 -12.15 3.56 -5.71
C THR A 39 -11.71 2.69 -4.56
N GLY A 40 -10.45 2.80 -4.17
CA GLY A 40 -9.90 2.12 -3.01
C GLY A 40 -9.27 3.11 -2.03
N ALA A 41 -9.16 2.70 -0.77
CA ALA A 41 -8.49 3.51 0.24
C ALA A 41 -7.78 2.63 1.26
N GLY A 42 -6.68 3.11 1.80
CA GLY A 42 -6.00 2.39 2.89
C GLY A 42 -4.51 2.60 2.96
N ALA A 43 -3.81 1.50 3.14
CA ALA A 43 -2.38 1.44 3.40
C ALA A 43 -1.54 2.30 2.44
N SER A 44 -0.57 3.04 2.98
CA SER A 44 0.43 3.73 2.17
C SER A 44 1.54 2.79 1.68
N PHE A 45 1.71 1.64 2.32
CA PHE A 45 2.70 0.62 1.96
C PHE A 45 2.62 0.22 0.48
N PRO A 46 1.47 -0.20 -0.09
CA PRO A 46 1.39 -0.58 -1.51
C PRO A 46 1.17 0.60 -2.47
N ASN A 47 1.04 1.84 -1.97
CA ASN A 47 0.65 2.96 -2.83
C ASN A 47 1.55 3.13 -4.06
N PRO A 48 2.90 3.05 -3.99
CA PRO A 48 3.74 3.17 -5.18
C PRO A 48 3.40 2.14 -6.27
N VAL A 49 3.22 0.87 -5.90
CA VAL A 49 2.91 -0.19 -6.86
C VAL A 49 1.45 -0.10 -7.34
N TYR A 50 0.49 0.28 -6.49
CA TYR A 50 -0.91 0.46 -6.91
C TYR A 50 -1.07 1.61 -7.90
N GLN A 51 -0.35 2.72 -7.72
CA GLN A 51 -0.32 3.79 -8.70
C GLN A 51 0.24 3.31 -10.05
N LYS A 52 1.34 2.56 -10.03
CA LYS A 52 1.96 2.01 -11.23
C LYS A 52 1.05 0.99 -11.94
N TRP A 53 0.39 0.11 -11.19
CA TRP A 53 -0.61 -0.80 -11.74
C TRP A 53 -1.83 -0.05 -12.29
N GLY A 54 -2.30 0.99 -11.60
CA GLY A 54 -3.39 1.84 -12.05
C GLY A 54 -3.11 2.52 -13.38
N GLU A 55 -1.89 3.03 -13.56
CA GLU A 55 -1.46 3.59 -14.84
C GLU A 55 -1.43 2.53 -15.96
N GLY A 56 -0.84 1.35 -15.69
CA GLY A 56 -0.78 0.24 -16.65
C GLY A 56 -2.17 -0.28 -17.04
N ALA A 57 -3.11 -0.36 -16.10
CA ALA A 57 -4.45 -0.88 -16.31
C ALA A 57 -5.36 0.06 -17.14
N LYS A 58 -4.99 1.33 -17.33
CA LYS A 58 -5.73 2.28 -18.18
C LYS A 58 -5.91 1.77 -19.61
N ALA A 59 -4.88 1.12 -20.16
CA ALA A 59 -4.95 0.54 -21.49
C ALA A 59 -5.97 -0.61 -21.59
N ALA A 60 -6.28 -1.28 -20.48
CA ALA A 60 -7.32 -2.28 -20.35
C ALA A 60 -8.70 -1.70 -19.98
N GLY A 61 -8.85 -0.37 -20.00
CA GLY A 61 -10.09 0.32 -19.66
C GLY A 61 -10.42 0.37 -18.18
N ILE A 62 -9.44 0.14 -17.28
CA ILE A 62 -9.63 0.18 -15.83
C ILE A 62 -9.00 1.46 -15.28
N GLN A 63 -9.78 2.23 -14.52
CA GLN A 63 -9.33 3.45 -13.85
C GLN A 63 -9.33 3.23 -12.34
N LEU A 64 -8.15 3.25 -11.73
CA LEU A 64 -7.98 3.17 -10.29
C LEU A 64 -7.90 4.58 -9.68
N ASN A 65 -8.75 4.82 -8.69
CA ASN A 65 -8.63 5.94 -7.75
C ASN A 65 -8.27 5.38 -6.38
N TYR A 66 -6.98 5.39 -6.03
CA TYR A 66 -6.50 4.88 -4.75
C TYR A 66 -6.10 6.01 -3.82
N GLN A 67 -6.64 6.01 -2.61
CA GLN A 67 -6.39 7.01 -1.58
C GLN A 67 -5.47 6.42 -0.49
N SER A 68 -4.24 6.90 -0.43
CA SER A 68 -3.25 6.52 0.59
C SER A 68 -3.54 7.27 1.90
N VAL A 69 -4.36 6.67 2.78
CA VAL A 69 -4.85 7.30 4.02
C VAL A 69 -4.49 6.51 5.29
N GLY A 70 -3.77 5.39 5.13
CA GLY A 70 -3.40 4.45 6.20
C GLY A 70 -4.39 3.30 6.35
N SER A 71 -3.87 2.15 6.80
CA SER A 71 -4.64 0.89 6.92
C SER A 71 -5.88 1.04 7.79
N GLY A 72 -5.77 1.72 8.94
CA GLY A 72 -6.89 1.94 9.83
C GLY A 72 -8.05 2.69 9.17
N ALA A 73 -7.75 3.74 8.41
CA ALA A 73 -8.76 4.49 7.66
C ALA A 73 -9.36 3.64 6.53
N GLY A 74 -8.53 2.85 5.82
CA GLY A 74 -9.00 1.92 4.79
C GLY A 74 -9.98 0.87 5.32
N ILE A 75 -9.65 0.25 6.46
CA ILE A 75 -10.53 -0.70 7.14
C ILE A 75 -11.87 -0.04 7.51
N ASN A 76 -11.83 1.17 8.06
CA ASN A 76 -13.05 1.89 8.44
C ASN A 76 -13.89 2.26 7.22
N GLN A 77 -13.28 2.72 6.12
CA GLN A 77 -14.00 3.09 4.93
C GLN A 77 -14.68 1.89 4.25
N ILE A 78 -14.01 0.74 4.18
CA ILE A 78 -14.63 -0.45 3.59
C ILE A 78 -15.71 -1.05 4.49
N ARG A 79 -15.56 -1.00 5.81
CA ARG A 79 -16.64 -1.39 6.74
C ARG A 79 -17.88 -0.52 6.57
N ASN A 80 -17.70 0.77 6.33
CA ASN A 80 -18.78 1.73 6.07
C ASN A 80 -19.24 1.75 4.60
N ARG A 81 -18.66 0.91 3.72
CA ARG A 81 -19.02 0.83 2.29
C ARG A 81 -18.88 2.16 1.53
N THR A 82 -17.94 3.03 1.93
CA THR A 82 -17.68 4.33 1.28
C THR A 82 -16.68 4.23 0.13
N VAL A 83 -16.02 3.08 0.00
CA VAL A 83 -15.09 2.74 -1.09
C VAL A 83 -15.41 1.35 -1.63
N ASP A 84 -14.90 1.01 -2.81
CA ASP A 84 -15.11 -0.29 -3.44
C ASP A 84 -14.21 -1.37 -2.81
N PHE A 85 -13.03 -0.97 -2.30
CA PHE A 85 -12.13 -1.84 -1.54
C PHE A 85 -11.33 -1.09 -0.48
N GLY A 86 -11.00 -1.78 0.60
CA GLY A 86 -10.03 -1.32 1.59
C GLY A 86 -8.68 -1.97 1.37
N ALA A 87 -7.59 -1.31 1.79
CA ALA A 87 -6.25 -1.89 1.79
C ALA A 87 -5.59 -1.77 3.15
N SER A 88 -4.95 -2.86 3.60
CA SER A 88 -4.30 -2.94 4.91
C SER A 88 -3.09 -3.88 4.90
N ASP A 89 -1.98 -3.47 5.53
CA ASP A 89 -0.83 -4.36 5.77
C ASP A 89 -0.95 -5.08 7.12
N ALA A 90 -1.96 -4.71 7.94
CA ALA A 90 -2.37 -5.47 9.11
C ALA A 90 -3.56 -6.36 8.71
N PRO A 91 -3.38 -7.68 8.62
CA PRO A 91 -4.48 -8.57 8.29
C PRO A 91 -5.55 -8.55 9.37
N LEU A 92 -6.80 -8.67 8.96
CA LEU A 92 -7.92 -8.86 9.89
C LEU A 92 -8.00 -10.31 10.34
N SER A 93 -8.38 -10.52 11.60
CA SER A 93 -8.70 -11.85 12.11
C SER A 93 -9.98 -12.39 11.46
N GLU A 94 -10.19 -13.72 11.52
CA GLU A 94 -11.44 -14.34 11.06
C GLU A 94 -12.69 -13.68 11.67
N GLN A 95 -12.67 -13.45 12.98
CA GLN A 95 -13.77 -12.78 13.67
C GLN A 95 -14.04 -11.40 13.08
N GLN A 96 -13.00 -10.59 12.86
CA GLN A 96 -13.14 -9.25 12.28
C GLN A 96 -13.64 -9.29 10.83
N LEU A 97 -13.26 -10.29 10.05
CA LEU A 97 -13.75 -10.51 8.69
C LEU A 97 -15.24 -10.89 8.71
N GLN A 98 -15.63 -11.82 9.58
CA GLN A 98 -17.03 -12.24 9.74
C GLN A 98 -17.92 -11.09 10.19
N GLU A 99 -17.54 -10.38 11.25
CA GLU A 99 -18.28 -9.21 11.76
C GLU A 99 -18.42 -8.11 10.70
N GLY A 100 -17.38 -7.86 9.93
CA GLY A 100 -17.36 -6.88 8.84
C GLY A 100 -18.07 -7.36 7.57
N LYS A 101 -18.42 -8.66 7.47
CA LYS A 101 -18.85 -9.32 6.22
C LYS A 101 -17.85 -9.00 5.09
N LEU A 102 -16.58 -9.23 5.39
CA LEU A 102 -15.45 -8.97 4.48
C LEU A 102 -14.72 -10.27 4.18
N MET A 103 -14.18 -10.37 2.99
CA MET A 103 -13.06 -11.24 2.68
C MET A 103 -11.77 -10.44 2.59
N GLN A 104 -10.64 -11.08 2.81
CA GLN A 104 -9.32 -10.51 2.53
C GLN A 104 -8.52 -11.42 1.62
N PHE A 105 -7.63 -10.79 0.82
CA PHE A 105 -6.64 -11.50 0.03
C PHE A 105 -5.37 -10.66 -0.12
N PRO A 106 -4.19 -11.27 -0.17
CA PRO A 106 -2.93 -10.56 -0.42
C PRO A 106 -2.85 -10.09 -1.87
N THR A 107 -2.04 -9.06 -2.14
CA THR A 107 -1.81 -8.58 -3.50
C THR A 107 -0.35 -8.54 -3.90
N VAL A 108 0.51 -8.15 -3.00
CA VAL A 108 1.95 -8.05 -3.21
C VAL A 108 2.64 -8.11 -1.85
N MET A 109 3.89 -8.53 -1.83
CA MET A 109 4.75 -8.47 -0.64
C MET A 109 5.75 -7.33 -0.78
N GLY A 110 6.16 -6.76 0.35
CA GLY A 110 7.17 -5.73 0.42
C GLY A 110 7.90 -5.79 1.76
N SER A 111 8.79 -4.86 1.99
CA SER A 111 9.62 -4.85 3.19
C SER A 111 9.60 -3.52 3.91
N VAL A 112 9.68 -3.57 5.24
CA VAL A 112 9.92 -2.39 6.06
C VAL A 112 11.42 -2.27 6.33
N VAL A 113 11.96 -1.08 6.09
CA VAL A 113 13.38 -0.78 6.30
C VAL A 113 13.57 0.35 7.29
N VAL A 114 14.70 0.32 7.99
CA VAL A 114 15.10 1.42 8.86
C VAL A 114 15.81 2.47 8.03
N ILE A 115 15.33 3.70 8.12
CA ILE A 115 15.94 4.87 7.49
C ILE A 115 16.52 5.80 8.55
N VAL A 116 17.66 6.43 8.23
CA VAL A 116 18.34 7.36 9.15
C VAL A 116 18.81 8.62 8.44
N ASN A 117 19.03 9.68 9.23
CA ASN A 117 19.66 10.92 8.76
C ASN A 117 20.79 11.30 9.72
N ILE A 118 21.94 10.68 9.52
CA ILE A 118 23.14 10.91 10.34
C ILE A 118 24.23 11.47 9.43
N PRO A 119 24.78 12.67 9.73
CA PRO A 119 25.85 13.24 8.92
C PRO A 119 27.05 12.31 8.79
N GLY A 120 27.50 12.09 7.54
CA GLY A 120 28.67 11.25 7.24
C GLY A 120 28.41 9.75 7.26
N VAL A 121 27.15 9.31 7.44
CA VAL A 121 26.75 7.89 7.34
C VAL A 121 26.08 7.65 5.99
N GLU A 122 26.59 6.66 5.26
CA GLU A 122 26.08 6.26 3.95
C GLU A 122 25.14 5.05 4.04
N THR A 123 24.38 4.83 2.96
CA THR A 123 23.48 3.67 2.83
C THR A 123 24.23 2.35 3.07
N ASN A 124 23.61 1.48 3.89
CA ASN A 124 24.14 0.19 4.28
C ASN A 124 25.45 0.22 5.08
N GLN A 125 25.85 1.37 5.59
CA GLN A 125 27.04 1.49 6.44
C GLN A 125 26.70 1.18 7.90
N LEU A 126 25.58 1.69 8.40
CA LEU A 126 25.15 1.49 9.79
C LEU A 126 24.54 0.10 10.00
N LYS A 127 25.00 -0.60 11.02
CA LYS A 127 24.49 -1.88 11.49
C LYS A 127 23.65 -1.69 12.75
N LEU A 128 22.46 -2.29 12.77
CA LEU A 128 21.55 -2.25 13.92
C LEU A 128 21.05 -3.66 14.24
N THR A 129 20.74 -3.91 15.50
CA THR A 129 19.96 -5.08 15.91
C THR A 129 18.54 -4.65 16.25
N GLY A 130 17.59 -5.59 16.14
CA GLY A 130 16.19 -5.29 16.47
C GLY A 130 16.00 -4.86 17.91
N GLU A 131 16.74 -5.45 18.86
CA GLU A 131 16.71 -5.11 20.27
C GLU A 131 17.20 -3.65 20.50
N LEU A 132 18.26 -3.25 19.79
CA LEU A 132 18.80 -1.90 19.89
C LEU A 132 17.84 -0.86 19.29
N VAL A 133 17.21 -1.21 18.19
CA VAL A 133 16.14 -0.38 17.59
C VAL A 133 14.95 -0.25 18.56
N ALA A 134 14.54 -1.35 19.21
CA ALA A 134 13.51 -1.29 20.24
C ALA A 134 13.90 -0.37 21.41
N ASP A 135 15.15 -0.44 21.88
CA ASP A 135 15.67 0.46 22.93
C ASP A 135 15.65 1.92 22.49
N ILE A 136 15.90 2.23 21.22
CA ILE A 136 15.79 3.59 20.66
C ILE A 136 14.33 4.06 20.74
N TYR A 137 13.38 3.27 20.24
CA TYR A 137 11.95 3.65 20.25
C TYR A 137 11.33 3.65 21.65
N MET A 138 11.94 2.95 22.60
CA MET A 138 11.60 3.03 24.03
C MET A 138 12.26 4.22 24.76
N GLY A 139 13.09 5.01 24.07
CA GLY A 139 13.77 6.17 24.66
C GLY A 139 14.94 5.83 25.60
N LYS A 140 15.45 4.60 25.54
CA LYS A 140 16.59 4.16 26.36
C LYS A 140 17.93 4.50 25.73
N VAL A 141 18.03 4.46 24.41
CA VAL A 141 19.19 4.90 23.63
C VAL A 141 18.81 6.19 22.93
N THR A 142 19.43 7.30 23.32
CA THR A 142 19.02 8.66 22.94
C THR A 142 20.05 9.41 22.12
N LYS A 143 21.24 8.84 21.93
CA LYS A 143 22.33 9.46 21.16
C LYS A 143 22.97 8.48 20.20
N TRP A 144 23.39 8.98 19.03
CA TRP A 144 24.04 8.16 18.02
C TRP A 144 25.42 7.65 18.45
N ASN A 145 26.13 8.36 19.32
CA ASN A 145 27.39 7.93 19.92
C ASN A 145 27.24 7.09 21.20
N ASP A 146 26.06 6.52 21.45
CA ASP A 146 25.88 5.54 22.53
C ASP A 146 26.91 4.41 22.39
N PRO A 147 27.56 3.96 23.50
CA PRO A 147 28.57 2.91 23.46
C PRO A 147 28.13 1.64 22.74
N LYS A 148 26.88 1.22 22.89
CA LYS A 148 26.33 0.03 22.21
C LYS A 148 26.32 0.21 20.68
N LEU A 149 25.99 1.40 20.18
CA LEU A 149 26.02 1.74 18.76
C LEU A 149 27.45 1.80 18.22
N VAL A 150 28.34 2.47 18.94
CA VAL A 150 29.74 2.65 18.55
C VAL A 150 30.49 1.32 18.49
N GLU A 151 30.30 0.45 19.48
CA GLU A 151 30.94 -0.87 19.54
C GLU A 151 30.51 -1.74 18.35
N MET A 152 29.23 -1.73 18.00
CA MET A 152 28.66 -2.49 16.87
C MET A 152 29.14 -1.94 15.52
N ASN A 153 29.41 -0.64 15.44
CA ASN A 153 29.72 0.07 14.20
C ASN A 153 31.17 0.60 14.17
N ARG A 154 32.14 -0.22 14.62
CA ARG A 154 33.56 0.14 14.57
C ARG A 154 33.95 0.55 13.16
N GLY A 155 34.55 1.75 13.02
CA GLY A 155 34.92 2.33 11.74
C GLY A 155 33.89 3.29 11.13
N VAL A 156 32.69 3.38 11.72
CA VAL A 156 31.69 4.42 11.40
C VAL A 156 31.78 5.55 12.41
N ASN A 157 31.98 6.77 11.95
CA ASN A 157 32.04 7.94 12.81
C ASN A 157 30.62 8.36 13.24
N LEU A 158 30.18 7.88 14.41
CA LEU A 158 28.87 8.23 14.95
C LEU A 158 28.98 9.50 15.82
N PRO A 159 28.31 10.60 15.45
CA PRO A 159 28.44 11.89 16.15
C PRO A 159 27.73 11.90 17.51
N ASN A 160 28.15 12.78 18.40
CA ASN A 160 27.39 13.12 19.60
C ASN A 160 26.14 13.93 19.22
N LEU A 161 25.15 13.23 18.68
CA LEU A 161 23.92 13.78 18.15
C LEU A 161 22.73 13.04 18.75
N ALA A 162 21.70 13.77 19.16
CA ALA A 162 20.48 13.17 19.67
C ALA A 162 19.79 12.34 18.57
N ILE A 163 19.27 11.18 18.96
CA ILE A 163 18.41 10.37 18.10
C ILE A 163 17.01 10.95 18.14
N ALA A 164 16.40 11.14 16.97
CA ALA A 164 15.04 11.62 16.81
C ALA A 164 14.17 10.52 16.16
N PRO A 165 13.52 9.66 16.95
CA PRO A 165 12.65 8.62 16.39
C PRO A 165 11.42 9.24 15.74
N VAL A 166 11.07 8.75 14.54
CA VAL A 166 9.88 9.15 13.78
C VAL A 166 8.99 7.93 13.62
N TYR A 167 7.72 8.06 14.00
CA TYR A 167 6.73 6.99 13.93
C TYR A 167 5.48 7.43 13.17
N ARG A 168 4.59 6.50 12.86
CA ARG A 168 3.33 6.78 12.18
C ARG A 168 2.28 7.32 13.14
N ALA A 169 1.72 8.50 12.82
CA ALA A 169 0.67 9.15 13.58
C ALA A 169 -0.74 8.66 13.20
N ASP A 170 -0.87 7.95 12.08
CA ASP A 170 -2.12 7.36 11.59
C ASP A 170 -2.21 5.87 11.95
N GLY A 171 -3.40 5.28 11.84
CA GLY A 171 -3.58 3.82 11.93
C GLY A 171 -2.89 3.14 10.75
N SER A 172 -1.72 2.54 10.99
CA SER A 172 -0.75 2.12 9.98
C SER A 172 -0.48 0.63 10.00
N GLY A 173 -0.66 -0.03 8.85
CA GLY A 173 -0.21 -1.40 8.66
C GLY A 173 1.31 -1.52 8.71
N THR A 174 2.05 -0.52 8.18
CA THR A 174 3.51 -0.48 8.31
C THR A 174 3.95 -0.44 9.78
N THR A 175 3.22 0.30 10.64
CA THR A 175 3.43 0.27 12.10
C THR A 175 3.13 -1.12 12.68
N PHE A 176 2.06 -1.77 12.25
CA PHE A 176 1.77 -3.15 12.69
C PHE A 176 2.92 -4.10 12.36
N VAL A 177 3.42 -4.09 11.12
CA VAL A 177 4.55 -4.92 10.67
C VAL A 177 5.81 -4.60 11.49
N TRP A 178 6.12 -3.33 11.67
CA TRP A 178 7.24 -2.84 12.44
C TRP A 178 7.17 -3.25 13.92
N THR A 179 6.05 -3.00 14.58
CA THR A 179 5.87 -3.33 16.00
C THR A 179 5.76 -4.83 16.25
N SER A 180 5.28 -5.60 15.26
CA SER A 180 5.33 -7.06 15.29
C SER A 180 6.78 -7.57 15.31
N TYR A 181 7.65 -6.98 14.46
CA TYR A 181 9.07 -7.31 14.47
C TYR A 181 9.74 -6.93 15.80
N LEU A 182 9.55 -5.69 16.27
CA LEU A 182 10.15 -5.25 17.54
C LEU A 182 9.66 -6.08 18.73
N SER A 183 8.40 -6.50 18.71
CA SER A 183 7.84 -7.40 19.74
C SER A 183 8.40 -8.83 19.65
N ALA A 184 8.77 -9.30 18.46
CA ALA A 184 9.38 -10.62 18.28
C ALA A 184 10.82 -10.67 18.83
N VAL A 185 11.58 -9.58 18.68
CA VAL A 185 13.01 -9.53 19.06
C VAL A 185 13.26 -8.90 20.44
N SER A 186 12.30 -8.17 21.02
CA SER A 186 12.40 -7.51 22.32
C SER A 186 11.22 -7.85 23.23
N PRO A 187 11.39 -8.75 24.22
CA PRO A 187 10.34 -9.05 25.19
C PRO A 187 9.81 -7.82 25.92
N GLU A 188 10.69 -6.89 26.25
CA GLU A 188 10.31 -5.65 26.94
C GLU A 188 9.47 -4.73 26.03
N PHE A 189 9.82 -4.60 24.74
CA PHE A 189 8.99 -3.86 23.81
C PHE A 189 7.60 -4.53 23.65
N LYS A 190 7.56 -5.86 23.57
CA LYS A 190 6.32 -6.62 23.53
C LYS A 190 5.41 -6.34 24.72
N GLU A 191 5.97 -6.29 25.93
CA GLU A 191 5.23 -6.05 27.17
C GLU A 191 4.74 -4.60 27.28
N LYS A 192 5.63 -3.62 26.99
CA LYS A 192 5.37 -2.20 27.25
C LYS A 192 4.63 -1.49 26.11
N VAL A 193 4.84 -1.91 24.86
CA VAL A 193 4.32 -1.25 23.66
C VAL A 193 3.40 -2.18 22.87
N GLY A 194 3.85 -3.42 22.63
CA GLY A 194 3.11 -4.42 21.87
C GLY A 194 3.09 -4.18 20.37
N ALA A 195 2.27 -4.98 19.66
CA ALA A 195 2.12 -4.94 18.21
C ALA A 195 0.70 -4.51 17.82
N ASN A 196 0.57 -3.39 17.10
CA ASN A 196 -0.72 -2.89 16.60
C ASN A 196 -0.51 -1.87 15.47
N THR A 197 -1.58 -1.53 14.76
CA THR A 197 -1.61 -0.44 13.77
C THR A 197 -1.43 0.95 14.38
N SER A 198 -1.69 1.08 15.68
CA SER A 198 -1.46 2.29 16.48
C SER A 198 -1.08 1.86 17.88
N VAL A 199 0.03 2.36 18.37
CA VAL A 199 0.57 2.07 19.72
C VAL A 199 0.90 3.35 20.45
N LYS A 200 1.03 3.26 21.79
CA LYS A 200 1.50 4.39 22.59
C LYS A 200 3.02 4.42 22.55
N TRP A 201 3.57 5.28 21.69
CA TRP A 201 5.02 5.42 21.55
C TRP A 201 5.65 6.10 22.77
N PRO A 202 6.67 5.51 23.39
CA PRO A 202 7.37 6.12 24.52
C PRO A 202 8.21 7.36 24.15
N ALA A 203 8.73 7.41 22.90
CA ALA A 203 9.58 8.49 22.42
C ALA A 203 9.35 8.76 20.93
N GLY A 204 9.72 9.97 20.48
CA GLY A 204 9.70 10.35 19.07
C GLY A 204 8.57 11.30 18.69
N ALA A 205 8.45 11.53 17.38
CA ALA A 205 7.43 12.38 16.77
C ALA A 205 6.65 11.64 15.69
N GLY A 206 5.37 11.95 15.58
CA GLY A 206 4.46 11.31 14.60
C GLY A 206 4.47 11.98 13.24
N ALA A 207 4.43 11.17 12.16
CA ALA A 207 4.23 11.62 10.80
C ALA A 207 3.19 10.74 10.09
N ARG A 208 2.45 11.29 9.14
CA ARG A 208 1.39 10.56 8.42
C ARG A 208 1.92 9.89 7.16
N GLY A 209 1.54 8.64 6.94
CA GLY A 209 1.94 7.85 5.78
C GLY A 209 3.42 7.47 5.77
N ASN A 210 3.82 6.58 4.88
CA ASN A 210 5.23 6.30 4.60
C ASN A 210 5.95 7.57 4.08
N GLU A 211 5.28 8.34 3.23
CA GLU A 211 5.75 9.62 2.68
C GLU A 211 6.06 10.64 3.77
N GLY A 212 5.22 10.76 4.79
CA GLY A 212 5.43 11.69 5.90
C GLY A 212 6.61 11.28 6.78
N VAL A 213 6.76 9.97 7.08
CA VAL A 213 7.94 9.47 7.81
C VAL A 213 9.21 9.68 7.00
N ALA A 214 9.21 9.33 5.71
CA ALA A 214 10.34 9.53 4.80
C ALA A 214 10.76 11.01 4.75
N GLY A 215 9.81 11.91 4.55
CA GLY A 215 10.05 13.36 4.51
C GLY A 215 10.58 13.92 5.84
N THR A 216 10.02 13.46 6.96
CA THR A 216 10.46 13.92 8.29
C THR A 216 11.88 13.46 8.59
N VAL A 217 12.21 12.18 8.39
CA VAL A 217 13.58 11.68 8.61
C VAL A 217 14.58 12.38 7.70
N LYS A 218 14.24 12.59 6.43
CA LYS A 218 15.10 13.32 5.48
C LYS A 218 15.51 14.69 5.97
N ASN A 219 14.61 15.39 6.64
CA ASN A 219 14.81 16.79 7.07
C ASN A 219 15.27 16.92 8.52
N VAL A 220 15.14 15.89 9.35
CA VAL A 220 15.52 15.94 10.77
C VAL A 220 16.90 15.32 10.96
N ARG A 221 17.89 16.13 11.26
CA ARG A 221 19.24 15.67 11.59
C ARG A 221 19.22 14.80 12.85
N GLY A 222 19.76 13.59 12.77
CA GLY A 222 19.67 12.56 13.80
C GLY A 222 18.39 11.74 13.75
N GLY A 223 17.56 11.93 12.72
CA GLY A 223 16.32 11.18 12.51
C GLY A 223 16.55 9.70 12.30
N ILE A 224 15.64 8.88 12.84
CA ILE A 224 15.47 7.45 12.53
C ILE A 224 13.99 7.19 12.32
N GLY A 225 13.65 6.40 11.31
CA GLY A 225 12.27 6.03 10.99
C GLY A 225 12.19 4.67 10.35
N TYR A 226 10.98 4.24 10.05
CA TYR A 226 10.68 3.02 9.32
C TYR A 226 9.68 3.30 8.20
N VAL A 227 9.99 2.80 7.02
CA VAL A 227 9.15 2.95 5.82
C VAL A 227 9.18 1.67 4.99
N GLU A 228 8.21 1.52 4.10
CA GLU A 228 8.30 0.56 3.01
C GLU A 228 9.46 0.95 2.07
N PHE A 229 10.17 -0.06 1.54
CA PHE A 229 11.48 0.12 0.86
C PHE A 229 11.43 1.01 -0.38
N ALA A 230 10.35 0.98 -1.18
CA ALA A 230 10.20 1.85 -2.33
C ALA A 230 10.26 3.35 -1.96
N TYR A 231 9.75 3.71 -0.77
CA TYR A 231 9.84 5.09 -0.26
C TYR A 231 11.27 5.49 0.08
N ALA A 232 12.06 4.57 0.63
CA ALA A 232 13.46 4.82 0.91
C ALA A 232 14.25 5.05 -0.38
N LYS A 233 14.05 4.21 -1.40
CA LYS A 233 14.69 4.34 -2.72
C LYS A 233 14.29 5.62 -3.44
N THR A 234 12.99 5.86 -3.58
CA THR A 234 12.47 7.02 -4.31
C THR A 234 12.94 8.36 -3.72
N ASN A 235 13.13 8.40 -2.40
CA ASN A 235 13.57 9.62 -1.71
C ASN A 235 15.08 9.67 -1.46
N ASN A 236 15.86 8.68 -1.95
CA ASN A 236 17.30 8.56 -1.74
C ASN A 236 17.68 8.63 -0.26
N LEU A 237 16.97 7.89 0.60
CA LEU A 237 17.21 7.86 2.05
C LEU A 237 18.29 6.86 2.40
N VAL A 238 19.06 7.15 3.44
CA VAL A 238 20.05 6.23 3.99
C VAL A 238 19.33 5.10 4.71
N VAL A 239 19.48 3.87 4.23
CA VAL A 239 18.98 2.64 4.86
C VAL A 239 20.10 1.94 5.64
N THR A 240 19.73 1.17 6.66
CA THR A 240 20.66 0.47 7.53
C THR A 240 20.68 -1.04 7.25
N GLN A 241 21.73 -1.72 7.70
CA GLN A 241 21.70 -3.18 7.84
C GLN A 241 20.97 -3.55 9.14
N LEU A 242 20.24 -4.67 9.13
CA LEU A 242 19.65 -5.27 10.33
C LEU A 242 20.23 -6.67 10.58
N ARG A 243 20.45 -6.98 11.85
CA ARG A 243 20.78 -8.34 12.26
C ARG A 243 19.54 -9.21 12.17
N ASN A 244 19.61 -10.28 11.38
CA ASN A 244 18.54 -11.25 11.23
C ASN A 244 18.60 -12.34 12.30
N LYS A 245 17.64 -13.26 12.29
CA LYS A 245 17.51 -14.38 13.23
C LYS A 245 18.72 -15.33 13.23
N ALA A 246 19.42 -15.46 12.09
CA ALA A 246 20.65 -16.22 11.96
C ALA A 246 21.88 -15.48 12.51
N GLY A 247 21.73 -14.27 13.03
CA GLY A 247 22.83 -13.46 13.57
C GLY A 247 23.62 -12.68 12.52
N GLN A 248 23.23 -12.74 11.25
CA GLN A 248 23.90 -12.04 10.15
C GLN A 248 23.38 -10.61 9.98
N PHE A 249 24.27 -9.65 9.72
CA PHE A 249 23.87 -8.31 9.31
C PHE A 249 23.55 -8.33 7.81
N VAL A 250 22.27 -8.13 7.48
CA VAL A 250 21.75 -8.20 6.12
C VAL A 250 21.44 -6.78 5.62
N LYS A 251 21.79 -6.50 4.37
CA LYS A 251 21.40 -5.29 3.65
C LYS A 251 19.99 -5.49 3.09
N PRO A 252 19.12 -4.46 3.13
CA PRO A 252 17.85 -4.56 2.44
C PRO A 252 18.10 -4.67 0.92
N SER A 253 17.61 -5.74 0.34
CA SER A 253 17.70 -6.03 -1.10
C SER A 253 16.56 -6.95 -1.52
N THR A 254 16.20 -6.93 -2.79
CA THR A 254 15.17 -7.81 -3.35
C THR A 254 15.45 -9.28 -3.05
N GLU A 255 16.72 -9.72 -3.14
CA GLU A 255 17.12 -11.11 -2.82
C GLU A 255 16.86 -11.45 -1.36
N ALA A 256 17.17 -10.52 -0.44
CA ALA A 256 16.95 -10.74 1.00
C ALA A 256 15.46 -10.75 1.36
N PHE A 257 14.64 -9.96 0.65
CA PHE A 257 13.19 -9.95 0.80
C PHE A 257 12.57 -11.23 0.25
N MET A 258 13.00 -11.69 -0.93
CA MET A 258 12.56 -12.95 -1.54
C MET A 258 12.92 -14.15 -0.67
N ALA A 259 14.10 -14.14 -0.04
CA ALA A 259 14.53 -15.21 0.88
C ALA A 259 13.58 -15.32 2.09
N ALA A 260 13.09 -14.18 2.62
CA ALA A 260 12.11 -14.19 3.70
C ALA A 260 10.72 -14.60 3.20
N ALA A 261 10.29 -14.10 2.03
CA ALA A 261 8.99 -14.40 1.42
C ALA A 261 8.85 -15.90 1.05
N ALA A 262 9.96 -16.58 0.72
CA ALA A 262 9.97 -18.02 0.41
C ALA A 262 9.53 -18.90 1.60
N SER A 263 9.58 -18.38 2.84
CA SER A 263 9.13 -19.09 4.04
C SER A 263 7.63 -18.97 4.31
N ALA A 264 6.90 -18.20 3.51
CA ALA A 264 5.49 -17.93 3.73
C ALA A 264 4.62 -19.18 3.53
N ASP A 265 3.88 -19.58 4.57
CA ASP A 265 2.86 -20.62 4.48
C ASP A 265 1.51 -20.03 4.10
N TRP A 266 1.19 -20.04 2.81
CA TRP A 266 -0.06 -19.52 2.26
C TRP A 266 -1.28 -20.42 2.48
N SER A 267 -1.14 -21.59 3.13
CA SER A 267 -2.25 -22.48 3.46
C SER A 267 -3.08 -21.97 4.65
N VAL A 268 -2.60 -20.94 5.37
CA VAL A 268 -3.35 -20.34 6.48
C VAL A 268 -4.68 -19.77 6.00
N GLN A 269 -5.73 -19.99 6.77
CA GLN A 269 -7.12 -19.73 6.39
C GLN A 269 -7.39 -18.27 5.97
N THR A 270 -6.70 -17.32 6.59
CA THR A 270 -6.83 -15.88 6.27
C THR A 270 -5.93 -15.42 5.11
N MET A 271 -5.17 -16.33 4.47
CA MET A 271 -4.13 -16.02 3.47
C MET A 271 -3.12 -14.97 3.95
N ALA A 272 -2.83 -14.95 5.25
CA ALA A 272 -1.99 -13.94 5.90
C ALA A 272 -0.85 -14.59 6.70
N PRO A 273 0.11 -15.25 6.04
CA PRO A 273 1.27 -15.84 6.73
C PRO A 273 2.15 -14.75 7.35
N SER A 274 2.75 -15.04 8.50
CA SER A 274 3.78 -14.17 9.06
C SER A 274 5.10 -14.39 8.35
N MET A 275 5.71 -13.33 7.86
CA MET A 275 7.06 -13.32 7.27
C MET A 275 8.03 -12.50 8.13
N ILE A 276 7.67 -12.25 9.39
CA ILE A 276 8.49 -11.52 10.35
C ILE A 276 9.53 -12.46 10.96
N ASP A 277 10.78 -12.00 11.03
CA ASP A 277 11.91 -12.68 11.67
C ASP A 277 12.09 -14.14 11.26
N GLN A 278 12.00 -14.39 9.96
CA GLN A 278 12.14 -15.73 9.40
C GLN A 278 13.58 -16.24 9.47
N PRO A 279 13.80 -17.57 9.62
CA PRO A 279 15.12 -18.16 9.64
C PRO A 279 15.80 -18.02 8.26
N GLY A 280 17.14 -18.05 8.27
CA GLY A 280 17.98 -18.02 7.08
C GLY A 280 19.05 -16.93 7.16
N GLU A 281 20.26 -17.24 6.68
CA GLU A 281 21.40 -16.32 6.77
C GLU A 281 21.25 -15.05 5.95
N LYS A 282 20.46 -15.12 4.87
CA LYS A 282 20.26 -13.99 3.92
C LYS A 282 18.90 -13.32 4.05
N THR A 283 18.03 -13.77 4.96
CA THR A 283 16.67 -13.25 5.09
C THR A 283 16.66 -11.85 5.69
N TRP A 284 15.92 -10.93 5.05
CA TRP A 284 15.56 -9.65 5.67
C TRP A 284 14.49 -9.88 6.74
N PRO A 285 14.62 -9.33 7.95
CA PRO A 285 13.75 -9.72 9.07
C PRO A 285 12.34 -9.11 9.02
N ILE A 286 12.07 -8.15 8.15
CA ILE A 286 10.81 -7.39 8.18
C ILE A 286 10.17 -7.38 6.79
N VAL A 287 9.55 -8.50 6.43
CA VAL A 287 8.76 -8.65 5.18
C VAL A 287 7.30 -8.88 5.54
N SER A 288 6.39 -8.36 4.74
CA SER A 288 4.95 -8.56 4.90
C SER A 288 4.22 -8.50 3.57
N ALA A 289 3.08 -9.15 3.49
CA ALA A 289 2.11 -8.91 2.44
C ALA A 289 1.23 -7.70 2.79
N THR A 290 0.61 -7.12 1.76
CA THR A 290 -0.48 -6.17 1.90
C THR A 290 -1.78 -6.78 1.37
N PHE A 291 -2.90 -6.46 1.99
CA PHE A 291 -4.17 -7.15 1.80
C PHE A 291 -5.24 -6.20 1.30
N ILE A 292 -6.10 -6.72 0.42
CA ILE A 292 -7.34 -6.07 0.02
C ILE A 292 -8.50 -6.66 0.83
N LEU A 293 -9.39 -5.78 1.21
CA LEU A 293 -10.63 -6.08 1.90
C LEU A 293 -11.80 -5.80 0.95
N LEU A 294 -12.63 -6.81 0.71
CA LEU A 294 -13.84 -6.73 -0.12
C LEU A 294 -15.07 -7.19 0.65
N PRO A 295 -16.24 -6.55 0.45
CA PRO A 295 -17.50 -7.07 0.96
C PRO A 295 -17.85 -8.44 0.37
N THR A 296 -18.18 -9.42 1.21
CA THR A 296 -18.65 -10.74 0.75
C THR A 296 -20.08 -10.69 0.22
N ASN A 297 -20.85 -9.67 0.61
CA ASN A 297 -22.23 -9.42 0.20
C ASN A 297 -22.39 -7.96 -0.28
N PRO A 298 -21.77 -7.57 -1.40
CA PRO A 298 -21.84 -6.21 -1.90
C PRO A 298 -23.29 -5.83 -2.28
N THR A 299 -23.65 -4.58 -2.06
CA THR A 299 -24.94 -4.04 -2.55
C THR A 299 -24.94 -3.84 -4.06
N ASP A 300 -23.76 -3.66 -4.65
CA ASP A 300 -23.51 -3.58 -6.09
C ASP A 300 -22.43 -4.60 -6.48
N ALA A 301 -22.86 -5.70 -7.06
CA ALA A 301 -22.00 -6.77 -7.51
C ALA A 301 -21.00 -6.30 -8.60
N THR A 302 -21.38 -5.30 -9.40
CA THR A 302 -20.53 -4.77 -10.48
C THR A 302 -19.28 -4.09 -9.92
N ARG A 303 -19.39 -3.36 -8.82
CA ARG A 303 -18.24 -2.74 -8.16
C ARG A 303 -17.22 -3.77 -7.70
N SER A 304 -17.66 -4.79 -6.97
CA SER A 304 -16.77 -5.89 -6.53
C SER A 304 -16.17 -6.66 -7.70
N LEU A 305 -16.94 -6.92 -8.75
CA LEU A 305 -16.41 -7.54 -9.98
C LEU A 305 -15.31 -6.69 -10.63
N ASN A 306 -15.47 -5.37 -10.63
CA ASN A 306 -14.50 -4.47 -11.22
C ASN A 306 -13.20 -4.42 -10.40
N VAL A 307 -13.29 -4.49 -9.08
CA VAL A 307 -12.11 -4.61 -8.20
C VAL A 307 -11.37 -5.93 -8.47
N THR A 308 -12.09 -7.06 -8.57
CA THR A 308 -11.43 -8.34 -8.89
C THR A 308 -10.78 -8.33 -10.27
N LYS A 309 -11.39 -7.69 -11.28
CA LYS A 309 -10.79 -7.51 -12.61
C LYS A 309 -9.49 -6.71 -12.55
N PHE A 310 -9.43 -5.66 -11.75
CA PHE A 310 -8.21 -4.89 -11.58
C PHE A 310 -7.07 -5.72 -10.98
N PHE A 311 -7.33 -6.43 -9.88
CA PHE A 311 -6.29 -7.24 -9.24
C PHE A 311 -5.94 -8.47 -10.07
N ASP A 312 -6.88 -9.05 -10.81
CA ASP A 312 -6.58 -10.12 -11.78
C ASP A 312 -5.68 -9.62 -12.91
N TRP A 313 -5.96 -8.42 -13.43
CA TRP A 313 -5.09 -7.76 -14.39
C TRP A 313 -3.69 -7.51 -13.80
N ALA A 314 -3.62 -7.05 -12.54
CA ALA A 314 -2.35 -6.79 -11.86
C ALA A 314 -1.54 -8.08 -11.67
N PHE A 315 -2.18 -9.19 -11.31
CA PHE A 315 -1.53 -10.50 -11.21
C PHE A 315 -1.00 -11.01 -12.56
N ALA A 316 -1.73 -10.76 -13.64
CA ALA A 316 -1.34 -11.20 -14.98
C ALA A 316 -0.25 -10.32 -15.63
N ASN A 317 -0.25 -9.01 -15.37
CA ASN A 317 0.55 -8.02 -16.10
C ASN A 317 1.46 -7.17 -15.21
N GLY A 318 1.22 -7.15 -13.90
CA GLY A 318 1.84 -6.21 -12.97
C GLY A 318 3.11 -6.70 -12.28
N ASN A 319 3.52 -7.95 -12.44
CA ASN A 319 4.66 -8.53 -11.72
C ASN A 319 5.95 -7.73 -11.95
N LYS A 320 6.30 -7.49 -13.23
CA LYS A 320 7.48 -6.69 -13.57
C LYS A 320 7.42 -5.26 -13.01
N MET A 321 6.23 -4.66 -13.00
CA MET A 321 6.02 -3.32 -12.43
C MET A 321 6.26 -3.30 -10.93
N ALA A 322 5.89 -4.38 -10.23
CA ALA A 322 6.16 -4.54 -8.79
C ALA A 322 7.67 -4.73 -8.53
N GLU A 323 8.32 -5.61 -9.28
CA GLU A 323 9.76 -5.88 -9.18
C GLU A 323 10.63 -4.64 -9.43
N GLU A 324 10.25 -3.76 -10.36
CA GLU A 324 10.94 -2.49 -10.62
C GLU A 324 10.91 -1.52 -9.42
N LEU A 325 9.97 -1.73 -8.50
CA LEU A 325 9.84 -1.00 -7.23
C LEU A 325 10.28 -1.82 -6.02
N ASP A 326 10.94 -2.97 -6.25
CA ASP A 326 11.41 -3.93 -5.23
C ASP A 326 10.29 -4.55 -4.38
N TYR A 327 9.05 -4.55 -4.87
CA TYR A 327 8.01 -5.42 -4.33
C TYR A 327 8.16 -6.83 -4.87
N ILE A 328 7.66 -7.80 -4.13
CA ILE A 328 7.72 -9.22 -4.48
C ILE A 328 6.32 -9.64 -4.94
N PRO A 329 6.14 -10.05 -6.20
CA PRO A 329 4.88 -10.62 -6.67
C PRO A 329 4.50 -11.88 -5.89
N LEU A 330 3.18 -12.12 -5.79
CA LEU A 330 2.69 -13.35 -5.20
C LEU A 330 2.99 -14.56 -6.12
N PRO A 331 3.29 -15.74 -5.56
CA PRO A 331 3.40 -16.97 -6.31
C PRO A 331 2.09 -17.29 -7.09
N GLU A 332 2.20 -17.93 -8.26
CA GLU A 332 1.05 -18.24 -9.12
C GLU A 332 -0.01 -19.10 -8.42
N ASN A 333 0.41 -20.08 -7.62
CA ASN A 333 -0.50 -20.91 -6.83
C ASN A 333 -1.33 -20.08 -5.83
N VAL A 334 -0.75 -19.02 -5.25
CA VAL A 334 -1.45 -18.09 -4.35
C VAL A 334 -2.45 -17.24 -5.14
N GLN A 335 -2.04 -16.70 -6.30
CA GLN A 335 -2.94 -15.95 -7.18
C GLN A 335 -4.14 -16.81 -7.60
N ASN A 336 -3.92 -18.09 -7.91
CA ASN A 336 -4.99 -19.03 -8.28
C ASN A 336 -5.91 -19.35 -7.09
N ALA A 337 -5.37 -19.49 -5.88
CA ALA A 337 -6.17 -19.64 -4.66
C ALA A 337 -7.05 -18.39 -4.39
N ILE A 338 -6.54 -17.19 -4.65
CA ILE A 338 -7.29 -15.94 -4.54
C ILE A 338 -8.46 -15.92 -5.54
N ARG A 339 -8.22 -16.27 -6.81
CA ARG A 339 -9.28 -16.37 -7.83
C ARG A 339 -10.38 -17.37 -7.42
N ALA A 340 -9.99 -18.52 -6.85
CA ALA A 340 -10.93 -19.50 -6.32
C ALA A 340 -11.73 -18.95 -5.12
N ALA A 341 -11.09 -18.20 -4.23
CA ALA A 341 -11.76 -17.55 -3.10
C ALA A 341 -12.77 -16.50 -3.57
N TRP A 342 -12.46 -15.68 -4.58
CA TRP A 342 -13.42 -14.73 -5.14
C TRP A 342 -14.69 -15.42 -5.65
N LYS A 343 -14.56 -16.54 -6.39
CA LYS A 343 -15.70 -17.31 -6.90
C LYS A 343 -16.55 -17.90 -5.77
N ARG A 344 -15.92 -18.38 -4.70
CA ARG A 344 -16.58 -19.02 -3.56
C ARG A 344 -17.28 -18.00 -2.65
N GLU A 345 -16.63 -16.88 -2.36
CA GLU A 345 -17.00 -16.00 -1.25
C GLU A 345 -17.77 -14.74 -1.67
N LEU A 346 -17.53 -14.22 -2.88
CA LEU A 346 -18.22 -13.03 -3.36
C LEU A 346 -19.60 -13.41 -3.92
N LYS A 347 -20.66 -13.04 -3.21
CA LYS A 347 -22.04 -13.28 -3.62
C LYS A 347 -22.76 -11.96 -3.84
N GLY A 348 -23.43 -11.84 -4.99
CA GLY A 348 -24.28 -10.69 -5.28
C GLY A 348 -25.54 -10.65 -4.41
N PRO A 349 -26.34 -9.57 -4.52
CA PRO A 349 -27.60 -9.43 -3.79
C PRO A 349 -28.60 -10.56 -4.08
N ASP A 350 -28.48 -11.20 -5.23
CA ASP A 350 -29.27 -12.38 -5.67
C ASP A 350 -28.71 -13.73 -5.16
N GLY A 351 -27.63 -13.70 -4.37
CA GLY A 351 -26.93 -14.88 -3.87
C GLY A 351 -26.05 -15.58 -4.91
N GLN A 352 -26.00 -15.09 -6.16
CA GLN A 352 -25.16 -15.68 -7.20
C GLN A 352 -23.71 -15.24 -7.07
N PRO A 353 -22.75 -16.06 -7.54
CA PRO A 353 -21.35 -15.66 -7.58
C PRO A 353 -21.13 -14.37 -8.38
N VAL A 354 -20.39 -13.41 -7.80
CA VAL A 354 -19.99 -12.17 -8.49
C VAL A 354 -18.97 -12.48 -9.60
N VAL A 355 -18.07 -13.41 -9.31
CA VAL A 355 -17.04 -13.89 -10.27
C VAL A 355 -17.43 -15.27 -10.76
N ARG A 356 -17.52 -15.45 -12.08
CA ARG A 356 -17.88 -16.72 -12.74
C ARG A 356 -16.66 -17.50 -13.20
#